data_1367c69536043794e71478f7c897f2f7
#
_entry.id   1367c69536043794e71478f7c897f2f7
#
_cell.length_a   1.000
_cell.length_b   1.000
_cell.length_c   1.000
_cell.angle_alpha   90.00
_cell.angle_beta   90.00
_cell.angle_gamma   90.00
#
_symmetry.space_group_name_H-M   'P 1'
#
loop_
_entity.id
_entity.type
_entity.pdbx_description
1 polymer ?
#
loop_
_entity_poly.entity_id
_entity_poly.type
_entity_poly.pdbx_seq_one_letter_code
_entity_poly.pdbx_strand_id
1 'polypeptide(L)'
;MEILYSDRDLYVIVKPVGMDSEHDVPAALEGETFPIHRLDKNVGGVMVYARTRQAAAALSKAVQEGTMVKEYVAMVHGTPPEQGDWEDFLFKDSRKNKVFAVKKERKGVKYARLEFDRRTAGEESLVHIRLHTGRSHQIRVQFSSRGFPLVGDHKYGARDEKTAPLLFSCRITFPFRGKEMVFEALPEWANV
;
A
#
# COMPACT_ATOMS: atom_id res chain seq x y z
N MET A 1 5.73 -16.89 3.02
CA MET A 1 5.19 -16.05 1.91
C MET A 1 4.29 -16.93 1.06
N GLU A 2 3.06 -16.52 0.90
CA GLU A 2 2.06 -17.23 0.10
C GLU A 2 2.14 -16.78 -1.36
N ILE A 3 2.02 -17.71 -2.32
CA ILE A 3 1.94 -17.43 -3.76
C ILE A 3 0.49 -17.59 -4.18
N LEU A 4 -0.18 -16.50 -4.57
CA LEU A 4 -1.56 -16.52 -5.06
C LEU A 4 -1.63 -16.93 -6.54
N TYR A 5 -0.60 -16.59 -7.31
CA TYR A 5 -0.52 -16.90 -8.73
C TYR A 5 0.94 -16.97 -9.19
N SER A 6 1.21 -17.90 -10.08
CA SER A 6 2.50 -18.03 -10.74
C SER A 6 2.33 -18.57 -12.16
N ASP A 7 2.92 -17.86 -13.12
CA ASP A 7 3.10 -18.35 -14.49
C ASP A 7 4.50 -17.98 -15.01
N ARG A 8 4.74 -18.13 -16.32
CA ARG A 8 6.03 -17.77 -16.93
C ARG A 8 6.35 -16.27 -16.86
N ASP A 9 5.35 -15.40 -16.68
CA ASP A 9 5.51 -13.94 -16.78
C ASP A 9 5.34 -13.23 -15.44
N LEU A 10 4.57 -13.79 -14.49
CA LEU A 10 4.18 -13.14 -13.26
C LEU A 10 4.29 -14.04 -12.04
N TYR A 11 4.62 -13.43 -10.91
CA TYR A 11 4.24 -13.86 -9.56
C TYR A 11 3.28 -12.87 -8.97
N VAL A 12 2.20 -13.35 -8.34
CA VAL A 12 1.40 -12.59 -7.39
C VAL A 12 1.48 -13.27 -6.04
N ILE A 13 1.88 -12.51 -5.03
CA ILE A 13 2.18 -13.06 -3.70
C ILE A 13 1.51 -12.24 -2.61
N VAL A 14 1.36 -12.83 -1.43
CA VAL A 14 1.11 -12.11 -0.20
C VAL A 14 2.44 -11.90 0.51
N LYS A 15 2.94 -10.66 0.49
CA LYS A 15 4.16 -10.28 1.18
C LYS A 15 3.91 -10.29 2.70
N PRO A 16 4.69 -11.01 3.49
CA PRO A 16 4.61 -10.92 4.95
C PRO A 16 5.17 -9.59 5.45
N VAL A 17 4.72 -9.19 6.65
CA VAL A 17 5.32 -8.08 7.41
C VAL A 17 6.77 -8.44 7.74
N GLY A 18 7.67 -7.46 7.69
CA GLY A 18 9.09 -7.62 7.99
C GLY A 18 9.98 -7.92 6.79
N MET A 19 9.44 -8.31 5.63
CA MET A 19 10.21 -8.50 4.39
C MET A 19 10.30 -7.20 3.57
N ASP A 20 11.48 -6.92 3.04
CA ASP A 20 11.67 -5.85 2.06
C ASP A 20 11.16 -6.30 0.69
N SER A 21 10.35 -5.45 0.04
CA SER A 21 9.71 -5.76 -1.24
C SER A 21 10.65 -5.71 -2.44
N GLU A 22 11.80 -5.05 -2.33
CA GLU A 22 12.75 -4.88 -3.44
C GLU A 22 13.96 -5.82 -3.34
N HIS A 23 14.21 -6.40 -2.15
CA HIS A 23 15.37 -7.26 -1.88
C HIS A 23 14.97 -8.64 -1.33
N ASP A 24 14.27 -8.69 -0.19
CA ASP A 24 13.99 -9.95 0.50
C ASP A 24 12.99 -10.82 -0.28
N VAL A 25 11.95 -10.22 -0.87
CA VAL A 25 10.95 -10.96 -1.66
C VAL A 25 11.54 -11.51 -2.96
N PRO A 26 12.24 -10.71 -3.80
CA PRO A 26 12.95 -11.24 -4.97
C PRO A 26 13.91 -12.38 -4.65
N ALA A 27 14.67 -12.28 -3.55
CA ALA A 27 15.60 -13.31 -3.12
C ALA A 27 14.92 -14.63 -2.69
N ALA A 28 13.64 -14.58 -2.32
CA ALA A 28 12.84 -15.72 -1.91
C ALA A 28 12.02 -16.34 -3.06
N LEU A 29 12.00 -15.73 -4.24
CA LEU A 29 11.32 -16.20 -5.44
C LEU A 29 12.31 -16.89 -6.39
N GLU A 30 11.84 -17.86 -7.16
CA GLU A 30 12.68 -18.53 -8.14
C GLU A 30 12.86 -17.71 -9.41
N GLY A 31 14.11 -17.60 -9.86
CA GLY A 31 14.48 -16.92 -11.09
C GLY A 31 14.57 -15.39 -10.95
N GLU A 32 14.80 -14.73 -12.08
CA GLU A 32 14.84 -13.26 -12.13
C GLU A 32 13.44 -12.70 -11.94
N THR A 33 13.29 -11.70 -11.06
CA THR A 33 12.02 -11.01 -10.81
C THR A 33 12.20 -9.51 -10.77
N PHE A 34 11.17 -8.80 -11.26
CA PHE A 34 11.14 -7.35 -11.34
C PHE A 34 9.98 -6.83 -10.47
N PRO A 35 10.26 -6.12 -9.35
CA PRO A 35 9.22 -5.48 -8.55
C PRO A 35 8.56 -4.35 -9.34
N ILE A 36 7.23 -4.35 -9.40
CA ILE A 36 6.45 -3.36 -10.16
C ILE A 36 6.04 -2.18 -9.26
N HIS A 37 5.74 -2.48 -8.03
CA HIS A 37 5.43 -1.53 -6.97
C HIS A 37 6.05 -2.00 -5.67
N ARG A 38 5.91 -1.20 -4.63
CA ARG A 38 6.53 -1.51 -3.33
C ARG A 38 5.53 -1.33 -2.19
N LEU A 39 5.70 -2.13 -1.17
CA LEU A 39 5.13 -1.94 0.16
C LEU A 39 6.24 -1.59 1.14
N ASP A 40 5.92 -0.83 2.18
CA ASP A 40 6.84 -0.62 3.29
C ASP A 40 7.22 -1.97 3.93
N LYS A 41 8.41 -2.08 4.50
CA LYS A 41 8.88 -3.32 5.14
C LYS A 41 7.89 -3.87 6.18
N ASN A 42 7.27 -2.96 6.95
CA ASN A 42 6.32 -3.29 8.01
C ASN A 42 4.86 -3.38 7.52
N VAL A 43 4.61 -3.40 6.23
CA VAL A 43 3.27 -3.52 5.62
C VAL A 43 3.21 -4.82 4.83
N GLY A 44 2.20 -5.63 5.10
CA GLY A 44 1.94 -6.88 4.38
C GLY A 44 0.95 -6.69 3.23
N GLY A 45 0.75 -7.75 2.44
CA GLY A 45 -0.34 -7.81 1.47
C GLY A 45 0.05 -8.19 0.06
N VAL A 46 -0.94 -8.11 -0.82
CA VAL A 46 -0.86 -8.55 -2.21
C VAL A 46 0.12 -7.68 -3.00
N MET A 47 1.05 -8.33 -3.68
CA MET A 47 2.02 -7.71 -4.58
C MET A 47 2.18 -8.51 -5.86
N VAL A 48 2.49 -7.81 -6.96
CA VAL A 48 2.84 -8.42 -8.25
C VAL A 48 4.31 -8.18 -8.59
N TYR A 49 4.97 -9.23 -9.08
CA TYR A 49 6.34 -9.21 -9.61
C TYR A 49 6.31 -9.75 -11.03
N ALA A 50 6.97 -9.07 -11.94
CA ALA A 50 7.19 -9.62 -13.28
C ALA A 50 8.38 -10.59 -13.25
N ARG A 51 8.32 -11.63 -14.08
CA ARG A 51 9.38 -12.62 -14.29
C ARG A 51 10.11 -12.40 -15.62
N THR A 52 9.59 -11.52 -16.45
CA THR A 52 10.18 -11.15 -17.73
C THR A 52 10.20 -9.63 -17.89
N ARG A 53 11.19 -9.13 -18.66
CA ARG A 53 11.27 -7.69 -18.97
C ARG A 53 10.04 -7.18 -19.71
N GLN A 54 9.44 -8.02 -20.57
CA GLN A 54 8.23 -7.66 -21.31
C GLN A 54 7.05 -7.48 -20.36
N ALA A 55 6.85 -8.39 -19.42
CA ALA A 55 5.82 -8.28 -18.38
C ALA A 55 6.08 -7.06 -17.47
N ALA A 56 7.34 -6.80 -17.10
CA ALA A 56 7.72 -5.63 -16.30
C ALA A 56 7.36 -4.32 -17.02
N ALA A 57 7.65 -4.21 -18.31
CA ALA A 57 7.29 -3.05 -19.12
C ALA A 57 5.78 -2.84 -19.20
N ALA A 58 5.01 -3.92 -19.43
CA ALA A 58 3.54 -3.86 -19.52
C ALA A 58 2.91 -3.42 -18.18
N LEU A 59 3.35 -3.99 -17.06
CA LEU A 59 2.84 -3.64 -15.74
C LEU A 59 3.29 -2.24 -15.30
N SER A 60 4.52 -1.82 -15.61
CA SER A 60 4.99 -0.46 -15.34
C SER A 60 4.17 0.58 -16.11
N LYS A 61 3.77 0.28 -17.36
CA LYS A 61 2.86 1.09 -18.14
C LYS A 61 1.48 1.18 -17.46
N ALA A 62 0.92 0.07 -16.99
CA ALA A 62 -0.35 0.06 -16.26
C ALA A 62 -0.30 0.94 -14.99
N VAL A 63 0.85 0.94 -14.27
CA VAL A 63 1.06 1.85 -13.13
C VAL A 63 1.08 3.31 -13.58
N GLN A 64 1.80 3.65 -14.66
CA GLN A 64 1.93 5.02 -15.17
C GLN A 64 0.60 5.57 -15.71
N GLU A 65 -0.19 4.73 -16.36
CA GLU A 65 -1.51 5.07 -16.90
C GLU A 65 -2.62 5.06 -15.83
N GLY A 66 -2.31 4.65 -14.59
CA GLY A 66 -3.30 4.58 -13.51
C GLY A 66 -4.32 3.45 -13.66
N THR A 67 -4.07 2.49 -14.55
CA THR A 67 -4.95 1.32 -14.77
C THR A 67 -4.67 0.18 -13.78
N MET A 68 -3.55 0.25 -13.06
CA MET A 68 -3.30 -0.63 -11.91
C MET A 68 -3.95 -0.06 -10.65
N VAL A 69 -5.03 -0.70 -10.20
CA VAL A 69 -5.75 -0.32 -8.97
C VAL A 69 -5.16 -1.07 -7.78
N LYS A 70 -4.94 -0.36 -6.69
CA LYS A 70 -4.43 -0.90 -5.43
C LYS A 70 -5.36 -0.51 -4.30
N GLU A 71 -5.86 -1.51 -3.59
CA GLU A 71 -6.76 -1.30 -2.48
C GLU A 71 -6.15 -1.87 -1.19
N TYR A 72 -6.44 -1.22 -0.09
CA TYR A 72 -5.87 -1.52 1.21
C TYR A 72 -6.96 -1.60 2.27
N VAL A 73 -6.69 -2.33 3.32
CA VAL A 73 -7.42 -2.22 4.59
C VAL A 73 -6.47 -1.70 5.65
N ALA A 74 -6.98 -0.85 6.53
CA ALA A 74 -6.23 -0.35 7.67
C ALA A 74 -7.12 -0.24 8.91
N MET A 75 -6.53 -0.47 10.08
CA MET A 75 -7.13 -0.14 11.37
C MET A 75 -6.57 1.21 11.82
N VAL A 76 -7.42 2.16 12.12
CA VAL A 76 -7.04 3.52 12.55
C VAL A 76 -7.62 3.83 13.92
N HIS A 77 -6.90 4.62 14.73
CA HIS A 77 -7.42 5.14 15.99
C HIS A 77 -8.51 6.18 15.74
N GLY A 78 -9.59 6.12 16.51
CA GLY A 78 -10.73 7.02 16.42
C GLY A 78 -11.68 6.69 15.28
N THR A 79 -12.60 7.60 15.01
CA THR A 79 -13.69 7.43 14.05
C THR A 79 -13.56 8.48 12.94
N PRO A 80 -12.85 8.17 11.83
CA PRO A 80 -12.80 9.06 10.67
C PRO A 80 -14.18 9.21 10.03
N PRO A 81 -14.39 10.17 9.13
CA PRO A 81 -15.62 10.26 8.33
C PRO A 81 -15.99 8.92 7.70
N GLU A 82 -17.27 8.73 7.40
CA GLU A 82 -17.76 7.49 6.77
C GLU A 82 -17.11 7.23 5.42
N GLN A 83 -16.86 8.30 4.67
CA GLN A 83 -16.16 8.29 3.38
C GLN A 83 -15.24 9.51 3.27
N GLY A 84 -14.20 9.41 2.47
CA GLY A 84 -13.33 10.53 2.18
C GLY A 84 -12.60 10.38 0.86
N ASP A 85 -12.36 11.52 0.22
CA ASP A 85 -11.47 11.69 -0.92
C ASP A 85 -10.44 12.74 -0.50
N TRP A 86 -9.22 12.30 -0.19
CA TRP A 86 -8.21 13.15 0.40
C TRP A 86 -7.05 13.40 -0.56
N GLU A 87 -6.83 14.67 -0.78
CA GLU A 87 -5.70 15.19 -1.55
C GLU A 87 -4.73 15.93 -0.63
N ASP A 88 -3.45 15.67 -0.80
CA ASP A 88 -2.39 16.29 -0.02
C ASP A 88 -1.13 16.50 -0.86
N PHE A 89 -0.30 17.42 -0.43
CA PHE A 89 1.07 17.55 -0.86
C PHE A 89 2.00 16.89 0.16
N LEU A 90 2.79 15.92 -0.27
CA LEU A 90 3.65 15.12 0.60
C LEU A 90 5.13 15.44 0.36
N PHE A 91 5.84 15.76 1.43
CA PHE A 91 7.28 15.96 1.44
C PHE A 91 7.99 14.82 2.16
N LYS A 92 8.94 14.14 1.49
CA LYS A 92 9.77 13.10 2.09
C LYS A 92 11.06 13.69 2.63
N ASP A 93 11.26 13.66 3.93
CA ASP A 93 12.53 13.89 4.59
C ASP A 93 13.33 12.57 4.60
N SER A 94 14.30 12.45 3.70
CA SER A 94 15.11 11.24 3.56
C SER A 94 16.03 11.01 4.77
N ARG A 95 16.46 12.07 5.47
CA ARG A 95 17.33 11.97 6.66
C ARG A 95 16.58 11.34 7.83
N LYS A 96 15.31 11.70 8.00
CA LYS A 96 14.41 11.17 9.05
C LYS A 96 13.67 9.91 8.59
N ASN A 97 13.81 9.54 7.32
CA ASN A 97 12.97 8.49 6.70
C ASN A 97 11.48 8.67 7.03
N LYS A 98 11.00 9.92 6.99
CA LYS A 98 9.62 10.30 7.35
C LYS A 98 9.01 11.18 6.27
N VAL A 99 7.70 11.06 6.08
CA VAL A 99 6.92 11.88 5.15
C VAL A 99 6.02 12.81 5.94
N PHE A 100 5.83 14.02 5.43
CA PHE A 100 5.01 15.06 6.05
C PHE A 100 4.00 15.57 5.03
N ALA A 101 2.76 15.78 5.48
CA ALA A 101 1.79 16.58 4.73
C ALA A 101 2.18 18.05 4.84
N VAL A 102 2.22 18.76 3.72
CA VAL A 102 2.59 20.18 3.63
C VAL A 102 1.53 20.97 2.87
N LYS A 103 1.41 22.26 3.18
CA LYS A 103 0.33 23.11 2.63
C LYS A 103 0.57 23.58 1.19
N LYS A 104 1.81 23.56 0.71
CA LYS A 104 2.17 24.15 -0.59
C LYS A 104 3.06 23.24 -1.39
N GLU A 105 2.82 23.21 -2.69
CA GLU A 105 3.70 22.59 -3.66
C GLU A 105 5.05 23.35 -3.71
N ARG A 106 6.15 22.60 -3.74
CA ARG A 106 7.52 23.08 -3.93
C ARG A 106 8.41 21.94 -4.39
N LYS A 107 9.65 22.23 -4.74
CA LYS A 107 10.63 21.20 -5.15
C LYS A 107 10.71 20.08 -4.11
N GLY A 108 10.57 18.83 -4.56
CA GLY A 108 10.62 17.64 -3.71
C GLY A 108 9.31 17.24 -3.04
N VAL A 109 8.25 18.05 -3.19
CA VAL A 109 6.89 17.74 -2.76
C VAL A 109 6.17 16.99 -3.88
N LYS A 110 5.32 16.03 -3.52
CA LYS A 110 4.53 15.23 -4.46
C LYS A 110 3.06 15.26 -4.10
N TYR A 111 2.22 15.44 -5.10
CA TYR A 111 0.77 15.29 -4.96
C TYR A 111 0.42 13.84 -4.63
N ALA A 112 -0.56 13.67 -3.75
CA ALA A 112 -1.06 12.39 -3.27
C ALA A 112 -2.58 12.43 -3.16
N ARG A 113 -3.27 11.39 -3.63
CA ARG A 113 -4.73 11.23 -3.52
C ARG A 113 -5.08 9.81 -3.15
N LEU A 114 -6.02 9.66 -2.23
CA LEU A 114 -6.68 8.41 -1.87
C LEU A 114 -8.17 8.65 -1.62
N GLU A 115 -8.96 7.62 -1.88
CA GLU A 115 -10.34 7.51 -1.42
C GLU A 115 -10.44 6.44 -0.34
N PHE A 116 -11.39 6.57 0.57
CA PHE A 116 -11.65 5.53 1.57
C PHE A 116 -13.12 5.50 1.96
N ASP A 117 -13.53 4.36 2.47
CA ASP A 117 -14.78 4.14 3.20
C ASP A 117 -14.49 3.45 4.55
N ARG A 118 -15.16 3.93 5.60
CA ARG A 118 -15.07 3.35 6.93
C ARG A 118 -16.05 2.18 7.03
N ARG A 119 -15.55 1.00 7.43
CA ARG A 119 -16.32 -0.23 7.59
C ARG A 119 -16.88 -0.41 8.99
N THR A 120 -16.12 -0.02 10.01
CA THR A 120 -16.53 -0.04 11.41
C THR A 120 -16.27 1.31 12.06
N ALA A 121 -16.95 1.60 13.19
CA ALA A 121 -16.76 2.82 13.96
C ALA A 121 -16.52 2.47 15.44
N GLY A 122 -15.59 3.17 16.12
CA GLY A 122 -15.28 2.93 17.52
C GLY A 122 -13.99 3.65 17.93
N GLU A 123 -13.39 3.20 19.02
CA GLU A 123 -12.06 3.66 19.44
C GLU A 123 -11.00 3.33 18.37
N GLU A 124 -11.21 2.21 17.68
CA GLU A 124 -10.50 1.83 16.47
C GLU A 124 -11.52 1.58 15.36
N SER A 125 -11.20 2.01 14.15
CA SER A 125 -12.07 1.88 12.98
C SER A 125 -11.36 1.17 11.85
N LEU A 126 -12.03 0.18 11.25
CA LEU A 126 -11.58 -0.45 10.01
C LEU A 126 -11.95 0.46 8.83
N VAL A 127 -10.98 0.76 7.98
CA VAL A 127 -11.17 1.53 6.75
C VAL A 127 -10.68 0.73 5.55
N HIS A 128 -11.44 0.80 4.46
CA HIS A 128 -11.04 0.31 3.15
C HIS A 128 -10.58 1.51 2.31
N ILE A 129 -9.46 1.39 1.62
CA ILE A 129 -8.76 2.52 1.00
C ILE A 129 -8.42 2.16 -0.45
N ARG A 130 -8.70 3.07 -1.37
CA ARG A 130 -8.26 3.02 -2.76
C ARG A 130 -7.21 4.09 -3.02
N LEU A 131 -6.03 3.66 -3.46
CA LEU A 131 -4.95 4.59 -3.82
C LEU A 131 -5.03 5.03 -5.28
N HIS A 132 -5.09 6.34 -5.51
CA HIS A 132 -4.90 6.95 -6.84
C HIS A 132 -3.44 7.27 -7.12
N THR A 133 -2.65 7.46 -6.08
CA THR A 133 -1.19 7.67 -6.16
C THR A 133 -0.48 6.73 -5.19
N GLY A 134 0.79 6.40 -5.46
CA GLY A 134 1.60 5.50 -4.63
C GLY A 134 2.82 6.20 -4.03
N ARG A 135 2.62 7.16 -3.12
CA ARG A 135 3.75 7.86 -2.45
C ARG A 135 4.22 7.08 -1.24
N SER A 136 5.50 7.24 -0.89
CA SER A 136 6.04 6.63 0.35
C SER A 136 5.18 7.01 1.54
N HIS A 137 4.83 6.05 2.38
CA HIS A 137 4.02 6.19 3.60
C HIS A 137 2.69 6.95 3.40
N GLN A 138 2.14 6.98 2.19
CA GLN A 138 1.02 7.86 1.83
C GLN A 138 -0.17 7.70 2.77
N ILE A 139 -0.74 6.50 2.90
CA ILE A 139 -1.89 6.21 3.77
C ILE A 139 -1.58 6.64 5.20
N ARG A 140 -0.41 6.24 5.70
CA ARG A 140 0.04 6.49 7.08
C ARG A 140 0.06 7.98 7.41
N VAL A 141 0.63 8.81 6.54
CA VAL A 141 0.71 10.25 6.78
C VAL A 141 -0.61 10.96 6.55
N GLN A 142 -1.41 10.58 5.55
CA GLN A 142 -2.69 11.23 5.27
C GLN A 142 -3.70 11.01 6.40
N PHE A 143 -3.77 9.81 6.97
CA PHE A 143 -4.61 9.53 8.13
C PHE A 143 -4.08 10.20 9.41
N SER A 144 -2.79 10.07 9.70
CA SER A 144 -2.18 10.68 10.88
C SER A 144 -2.30 12.20 10.89
N SER A 145 -2.12 12.88 9.75
CA SER A 145 -2.22 14.34 9.67
C SER A 145 -3.63 14.89 9.97
N ARG A 146 -4.64 14.00 9.93
CA ARG A 146 -6.04 14.31 10.27
C ARG A 146 -6.46 13.81 11.66
N GLY A 147 -5.51 13.32 12.45
CA GLY A 147 -5.77 12.86 13.82
C GLY A 147 -6.21 11.38 13.93
N PHE A 148 -6.10 10.61 12.85
CA PHE A 148 -6.46 9.19 12.80
C PHE A 148 -5.22 8.32 12.49
N PRO A 149 -4.18 8.28 13.35
CA PRO A 149 -3.01 7.45 13.07
C PRO A 149 -3.42 5.97 12.98
N LEU A 150 -2.72 5.21 12.12
CA LEU A 150 -2.94 3.77 12.03
C LEU A 150 -2.51 3.11 13.33
N VAL A 151 -3.27 2.12 13.78
CA VAL A 151 -2.93 1.28 14.93
C VAL A 151 -1.56 0.63 14.68
N GLY A 152 -0.65 0.72 15.63
CA GLY A 152 0.74 0.24 15.55
C GLY A 152 1.70 1.16 14.80
N ASP A 153 1.25 2.31 14.30
CA ASP A 153 2.13 3.23 13.57
C ASP A 153 2.76 4.30 14.47
N HIS A 154 3.68 3.89 15.33
CA HIS A 154 4.35 4.77 16.26
C HIS A 154 5.13 5.90 15.57
N LYS A 155 5.63 5.66 14.34
CA LYS A 155 6.30 6.69 13.54
C LYS A 155 5.38 7.87 13.21
N TYR A 156 4.10 7.60 13.09
CA TYR A 156 3.06 8.58 12.76
C TYR A 156 2.08 8.86 13.90
N GLY A 157 2.42 8.50 15.14
CA GLY A 157 1.77 9.01 16.33
C GLY A 157 0.86 8.03 17.07
N ALA A 158 0.77 6.79 16.66
CA ALA A 158 0.13 5.74 17.46
C ALA A 158 0.86 5.55 18.79
N ARG A 159 0.12 5.20 19.83
CA ARG A 159 0.66 4.98 21.20
C ARG A 159 0.13 3.69 21.82
N ASP A 160 -0.22 2.73 20.97
CA ASP A 160 -0.65 1.40 21.35
C ASP A 160 0.53 0.41 21.45
N GLU A 161 0.25 -0.84 21.82
CA GLU A 161 1.26 -1.88 22.00
C GLU A 161 1.61 -2.66 20.72
N LYS A 162 0.96 -2.39 19.59
CA LYS A 162 1.25 -3.06 18.34
C LYS A 162 2.62 -2.63 17.80
N THR A 163 3.38 -3.56 17.25
CA THR A 163 4.76 -3.34 16.81
C THR A 163 4.89 -2.92 15.35
N ALA A 164 3.81 -2.99 14.59
CA ALA A 164 3.76 -2.62 13.17
C ALA A 164 2.38 -2.04 12.81
N PRO A 165 2.31 -1.13 11.82
CA PRO A 165 1.04 -0.58 11.36
C PRO A 165 0.07 -1.69 10.90
N LEU A 166 -1.15 -1.68 11.40
CA LEU A 166 -2.23 -2.49 10.86
C LEU A 166 -2.69 -1.90 9.53
N LEU A 167 -1.90 -2.18 8.51
CA LEU A 167 -2.09 -1.78 7.12
C LEU A 167 -1.77 -2.97 6.23
N PHE A 168 -2.65 -3.25 5.28
CA PHE A 168 -2.48 -4.40 4.40
C PHE A 168 -3.00 -4.09 3.00
N SER A 169 -2.19 -4.42 1.97
CA SER A 169 -2.61 -4.36 0.57
C SER A 169 -3.55 -5.54 0.31
N CYS A 170 -4.86 -5.28 0.32
CA CYS A 170 -5.86 -6.35 0.28
C CYS A 170 -6.25 -6.76 -1.13
N ARG A 171 -6.11 -5.84 -2.12
CA ARG A 171 -6.50 -6.14 -3.50
C ARG A 171 -5.61 -5.41 -4.49
N ILE A 172 -5.27 -6.11 -5.57
CA ILE A 172 -4.62 -5.53 -6.74
C ILE A 172 -5.39 -5.92 -7.99
N THR A 173 -5.68 -4.95 -8.86
CA THR A 173 -6.32 -5.15 -10.16
C THR A 173 -5.47 -4.51 -11.24
N PHE A 174 -5.19 -5.20 -12.32
CA PHE A 174 -4.42 -4.67 -13.44
C PHE A 174 -4.74 -5.37 -14.76
N PRO A 175 -4.66 -4.66 -15.91
CA PRO A 175 -4.78 -5.28 -17.21
C PRO A 175 -3.50 -6.02 -17.57
N PHE A 176 -3.61 -7.25 -18.03
CA PHE A 176 -2.49 -8.02 -18.54
C PHE A 176 -2.91 -8.96 -19.66
N ARG A 177 -2.26 -8.87 -20.84
CA ARG A 177 -2.57 -9.68 -22.03
C ARG A 177 -4.04 -9.66 -22.43
N GLY A 178 -4.66 -8.47 -22.43
CA GLY A 178 -6.06 -8.29 -22.82
C GLY A 178 -7.09 -8.81 -21.83
N LYS A 179 -6.67 -9.20 -20.62
CA LYS A 179 -7.54 -9.63 -19.52
C LYS A 179 -7.36 -8.71 -18.32
N GLU A 180 -8.40 -8.53 -17.55
CA GLU A 180 -8.32 -7.95 -16.22
C GLU A 180 -7.91 -9.05 -15.22
N MET A 181 -6.82 -8.82 -14.53
CA MET A 181 -6.32 -9.69 -13.46
C MET A 181 -6.68 -9.09 -12.12
N VAL A 182 -7.31 -9.89 -11.25
CA VAL A 182 -7.74 -9.47 -9.91
C VAL A 182 -7.22 -10.47 -8.89
N PHE A 183 -6.55 -9.99 -7.84
CA PHE A 183 -6.06 -10.82 -6.74
C PHE A 183 -6.37 -10.17 -5.41
N GLU A 184 -6.82 -10.96 -4.46
CA GLU A 184 -7.28 -10.51 -3.15
C GLU A 184 -6.71 -11.40 -2.04
N ALA A 185 -6.44 -10.76 -0.89
CA ALA A 185 -6.17 -11.42 0.39
C ALA A 185 -6.57 -10.48 1.52
N LEU A 186 -7.02 -11.02 2.63
CA LEU A 186 -7.34 -10.25 3.83
C LEU A 186 -6.51 -10.73 5.01
N PRO A 187 -6.03 -9.85 5.87
CA PRO A 187 -5.38 -10.23 7.12
C PRO A 187 -6.46 -10.65 8.14
N GLU A 188 -6.09 -11.51 9.09
CA GLU A 188 -7.02 -12.01 10.13
C GLU A 188 -7.72 -10.88 10.90
N TRP A 189 -7.01 -9.80 11.21
CA TRP A 189 -7.53 -8.65 11.95
C TRP A 189 -8.55 -7.80 11.18
N ALA A 190 -8.74 -8.02 9.89
CA ALA A 190 -9.74 -7.31 9.06
C ALA A 190 -11.03 -8.10 8.85
N ASN A 191 -11.14 -9.31 9.40
CA ASN A 191 -12.36 -10.15 9.36
C ASN A 191 -13.30 -9.72 10.50
N VAL A 192 -13.85 -8.50 10.44
CA VAL A 192 -14.76 -7.90 11.44
C VAL A 192 -16.14 -7.78 10.87
#